data_f1c7d29f4a89b034fe9339f0e2700ba0
#
_entry.id   f1c7d29f4a89b034fe9339f0e2700ba0
#
_cell.length_a   1.000
_cell.length_b   1.000
_cell.length_c   1.000
_cell.angle_alpha   90.00
_cell.angle_beta   90.00
_cell.angle_gamma   90.00
#
_symmetry.space_group_name_H-M   'P 1'
#
loop_
_entity.id
_entity.type
_entity.pdbx_description
1 polymer ?
#
loop_
_entity_poly.entity_id
_entity_poly.type
_entity_poly.pdbx_seq_one_letter_code
_entity_poly.pdbx_strand_id
1 'polypeptide(L)'
;MNRSLIILLGALALGAAVFAGSYFTAQRATVMCCVKPADDLNWLRTEFHLSDAEMAHIRELHEGYLPKCGEMCAKTAAKKRELDSVLGNGTNLTAEAQTKINEVAALRAQCQAQMLQHFISVSQAMPPEQGKRYLAEMKRLTLGTNELMEQSM
;
A
#
# COMPACT_ATOMS: atom_id res chain seq x y z
N MET A 1 29.32 12.61 -39.85
CA MET A 1 28.80 12.34 -38.48
C MET A 1 29.60 11.13 -37.97
N ASN A 2 30.36 11.28 -36.87
CA ASN A 2 31.29 10.25 -36.38
C ASN A 2 30.52 9.02 -35.90
N ARG A 3 30.91 7.82 -36.35
CA ARG A 3 30.29 6.53 -35.94
C ARG A 3 30.15 6.40 -34.42
N SER A 4 31.13 6.91 -33.66
CA SER A 4 31.10 6.95 -32.20
C SER A 4 29.96 7.82 -31.65
N LEU A 5 29.64 8.95 -32.28
CA LEU A 5 28.54 9.84 -31.87
C LEU A 5 27.17 9.18 -32.07
N ILE A 6 27.01 8.43 -33.17
CA ILE A 6 25.76 7.70 -33.46
C ILE A 6 25.53 6.60 -32.43
N ILE A 7 26.58 5.84 -32.09
CA ILE A 7 26.51 4.78 -31.07
C ILE A 7 26.15 5.36 -29.69
N LEU A 8 26.76 6.50 -29.33
CA LEU A 8 26.52 7.17 -28.04
C LEU A 8 25.11 7.70 -27.94
N LEU A 9 24.59 8.34 -29.01
CA LEU A 9 23.20 8.81 -29.05
C LEU A 9 22.19 7.66 -29.04
N GLY A 10 22.50 6.55 -29.73
CA GLY A 10 21.67 5.35 -29.71
C GLY A 10 21.59 4.70 -28.31
N ALA A 11 22.72 4.60 -27.61
CA ALA A 11 22.77 4.07 -26.26
C ALA A 11 22.00 4.96 -25.27
N LEU A 12 22.10 6.29 -25.41
CA LEU A 12 21.41 7.25 -24.57
C LEU A 12 19.88 7.24 -24.79
N ALA A 13 19.45 7.11 -26.04
CA ALA A 13 18.04 6.98 -26.39
C ALA A 13 17.44 5.66 -25.87
N LEU A 14 18.18 4.56 -25.97
CA LEU A 14 17.74 3.27 -25.44
C LEU A 14 17.64 3.31 -23.90
N GLY A 15 18.62 3.91 -23.23
CA GLY A 15 18.60 4.08 -21.78
C GLY A 15 17.42 4.93 -21.30
N ALA A 16 17.12 6.03 -21.99
CA ALA A 16 15.98 6.88 -21.71
C ALA A 16 14.64 6.16 -21.92
N ALA A 17 14.52 5.35 -22.96
CA ALA A 17 13.32 4.58 -23.25
C ALA A 17 13.06 3.49 -22.20
N VAL A 18 14.10 2.77 -21.75
CA VAL A 18 14.02 1.75 -20.68
C VAL A 18 13.67 2.42 -19.34
N PHE A 19 14.30 3.57 -19.03
CA PHE A 19 14.00 4.33 -17.83
C PHE A 19 12.55 4.83 -17.81
N ALA A 20 12.09 5.45 -18.90
CA ALA A 20 10.71 5.92 -19.02
C ALA A 20 9.71 4.75 -18.88
N GLY A 21 9.96 3.63 -19.56
CA GLY A 21 9.13 2.42 -19.48
C GLY A 21 9.02 1.89 -18.05
N SER A 22 10.13 1.75 -17.34
CA SER A 22 10.14 1.28 -15.95
C SER A 22 9.50 2.30 -14.99
N TYR A 23 9.68 3.60 -15.23
CA TYR A 23 9.06 4.65 -14.43
C TYR A 23 7.53 4.65 -14.55
N PHE A 24 7.00 4.56 -15.78
CA PHE A 24 5.55 4.51 -16.01
C PHE A 24 4.92 3.22 -15.50
N THR A 25 5.61 2.07 -15.59
CA THR A 25 5.10 0.81 -15.02
C THR A 25 5.12 0.83 -13.49
N ALA A 26 6.16 1.38 -12.87
CA ALA A 26 6.22 1.54 -11.43
C ALA A 26 5.14 2.51 -10.90
N GLN A 27 4.88 3.63 -11.58
CA GLN A 27 3.79 4.53 -11.20
C GLN A 27 2.40 3.89 -11.30
N ARG A 28 2.14 3.06 -12.31
CA ARG A 28 0.89 2.31 -12.41
C ARG A 28 0.74 1.26 -11.32
N ALA A 29 1.82 0.62 -10.91
CA ALA A 29 1.81 -0.36 -9.82
C ALA A 29 1.48 0.26 -8.45
N THR A 30 1.89 1.51 -8.19
CA THR A 30 1.58 2.20 -6.91
C THR A 30 0.13 2.63 -6.77
N VAL A 31 -0.63 2.76 -7.88
CA VAL A 31 -2.08 3.05 -7.84
C VAL A 31 -2.91 1.79 -7.58
N MET A 32 -2.32 0.61 -7.71
CA MET A 32 -2.99 -0.69 -7.63
C MET A 32 -2.91 -1.34 -6.24
N CYS A 33 -2.73 -0.54 -5.19
CA CYS A 33 -2.53 -1.04 -3.81
C CYS A 33 -3.70 -1.81 -3.19
N CYS A 34 -4.87 -1.90 -3.80
CA CYS A 34 -6.06 -2.47 -3.16
C CYS A 34 -6.80 -3.55 -3.97
N VAL A 35 -6.31 -3.97 -5.12
CA VAL A 35 -7.04 -4.95 -5.94
C VAL A 35 -6.08 -5.98 -6.53
N LYS A 36 -5.80 -7.03 -5.78
CA LYS A 36 -5.38 -8.32 -6.35
C LYS A 36 -6.42 -9.38 -6.03
N PRO A 37 -6.72 -10.30 -6.99
CA PRO A 37 -7.74 -11.34 -6.82
C PRO A 37 -7.42 -12.32 -5.68
N ALA A 38 -8.41 -13.13 -5.31
CA ALA A 38 -8.41 -14.13 -4.24
C ALA A 38 -7.23 -15.13 -4.22
N ASP A 39 -6.39 -15.15 -5.25
CA ASP A 39 -5.20 -16.00 -5.36
C ASP A 39 -4.06 -15.59 -4.38
N ASP A 40 -4.14 -14.38 -3.85
CA ASP A 40 -3.11 -13.80 -2.96
C ASP A 40 -3.15 -14.37 -1.52
N LEU A 41 -4.17 -15.18 -1.18
CA LEU A 41 -4.30 -15.79 0.17
C LEU A 41 -3.69 -17.20 0.27
N ASN A 42 -3.23 -17.81 -0.82
CA ASN A 42 -2.70 -19.18 -0.80
C ASN A 42 -1.43 -19.33 0.05
N TRP A 43 -0.65 -18.26 0.20
CA TRP A 43 0.51 -18.23 1.08
C TRP A 43 0.12 -18.48 2.55
N LEU A 44 -1.06 -17.99 3.00
CA LEU A 44 -1.55 -18.22 4.36
C LEU A 44 -1.73 -19.71 4.63
N ARG A 45 -2.29 -20.46 3.67
CA ARG A 45 -2.46 -21.91 3.80
C ARG A 45 -1.13 -22.60 4.05
N THR A 46 -0.13 -22.26 3.25
CA THR A 46 1.20 -22.89 3.33
C THR A 46 1.94 -22.48 4.59
N GLU A 47 1.96 -21.17 4.93
CA GLU A 47 2.72 -20.63 6.05
C GLU A 47 2.13 -21.04 7.41
N PHE A 48 0.79 -21.08 7.52
CA PHE A 48 0.08 -21.36 8.77
C PHE A 48 -0.58 -22.74 8.80
N HIS A 49 -0.37 -23.60 7.77
CA HIS A 49 -0.89 -24.97 7.67
C HIS A 49 -2.41 -25.04 7.88
N LEU A 50 -3.15 -24.15 7.24
CA LEU A 50 -4.59 -24.00 7.43
C LEU A 50 -5.38 -25.04 6.62
N SER A 51 -6.46 -25.55 7.22
CA SER A 51 -7.43 -26.42 6.58
C SER A 51 -8.27 -25.71 5.53
N ASP A 52 -8.98 -26.45 4.70
CA ASP A 52 -9.87 -25.89 3.68
C ASP A 52 -11.02 -25.08 4.30
N ALA A 53 -11.54 -25.52 5.46
CA ALA A 53 -12.59 -24.81 6.17
C ALA A 53 -12.12 -23.44 6.72
N GLU A 54 -10.93 -23.40 7.33
CA GLU A 54 -10.32 -22.17 7.82
C GLU A 54 -10.04 -21.20 6.68
N MET A 55 -9.49 -21.70 5.57
CA MET A 55 -9.23 -20.89 4.38
C MET A 55 -10.51 -20.36 3.75
N ALA A 56 -11.60 -21.11 3.73
CA ALA A 56 -12.89 -20.65 3.23
C ALA A 56 -13.41 -19.46 4.08
N HIS A 57 -13.34 -19.59 5.40
CA HIS A 57 -13.77 -18.54 6.32
C HIS A 57 -12.88 -17.28 6.22
N ILE A 58 -11.56 -17.44 6.11
CA ILE A 58 -10.62 -16.33 5.92
C ILE A 58 -10.90 -15.61 4.59
N ARG A 59 -11.20 -16.35 3.53
CA ARG A 59 -11.55 -15.77 2.23
C ARG A 59 -12.83 -14.93 2.31
N GLU A 60 -13.86 -15.43 2.97
CA GLU A 60 -15.09 -14.67 3.21
C GLU A 60 -14.83 -13.35 3.97
N LEU A 61 -14.03 -13.39 5.04
CA LEU A 61 -13.61 -12.20 5.79
C LEU A 61 -12.86 -11.20 4.91
N HIS A 62 -11.97 -11.69 4.06
CA HIS A 62 -11.18 -10.86 3.15
C HIS A 62 -12.04 -10.22 2.06
N GLU A 63 -12.92 -10.98 1.44
CA GLU A 63 -13.87 -10.47 0.43
C GLU A 63 -14.80 -9.41 1.00
N GLY A 64 -15.26 -9.57 2.25
CA GLY A 64 -16.04 -8.56 2.95
C GLY A 64 -15.25 -7.30 3.35
N TYR A 65 -13.93 -7.40 3.47
CA TYR A 65 -13.04 -6.28 3.78
C TYR A 65 -12.66 -5.45 2.54
N LEU A 66 -12.43 -6.08 1.39
CA LEU A 66 -11.93 -5.42 0.17
C LEU A 66 -12.74 -4.19 -0.27
N PRO A 67 -14.09 -4.19 -0.30
CA PRO A 67 -14.86 -3.00 -0.67
C PRO A 67 -14.61 -1.82 0.28
N LYS A 68 -14.53 -2.08 1.59
CA LYS A 68 -14.26 -1.05 2.62
C LYS A 68 -12.86 -0.46 2.47
N CYS A 69 -11.88 -1.31 2.19
CA CYS A 69 -10.52 -0.89 1.89
C CYS A 69 -10.48 -0.01 0.63
N GLY A 70 -11.14 -0.44 -0.45
CA GLY A 70 -11.23 0.32 -1.70
C GLY A 70 -11.88 1.69 -1.53
N GLU A 71 -12.97 1.78 -0.79
CA GLU A 71 -13.64 3.05 -0.46
C GLU A 71 -12.71 4.00 0.32
N MET A 72 -12.00 3.48 1.33
CA MET A 72 -11.08 4.28 2.13
C MET A 72 -9.89 4.77 1.31
N CYS A 73 -9.35 3.93 0.42
CA CYS A 73 -8.30 4.31 -0.52
C CYS A 73 -8.77 5.45 -1.46
N ALA A 74 -9.97 5.34 -2.00
CA ALA A 74 -10.56 6.37 -2.88
C ALA A 74 -10.73 7.71 -2.14
N LYS A 75 -11.26 7.69 -0.91
CA LYS A 75 -11.40 8.87 -0.05
C LYS A 75 -10.05 9.52 0.24
N THR A 76 -9.04 8.72 0.61
CA THR A 76 -7.68 9.21 0.89
C THR A 76 -7.05 9.82 -0.36
N ALA A 77 -7.22 9.20 -1.53
CA ALA A 77 -6.71 9.73 -2.78
C ALA A 77 -7.40 11.06 -3.18
N ALA A 78 -8.71 11.19 -2.95
CA ALA A 78 -9.44 12.44 -3.18
C ALA A 78 -8.90 13.57 -2.28
N LYS A 79 -8.74 13.30 -0.97
CA LYS A 79 -8.21 14.29 -0.02
C LYS A 79 -6.75 14.69 -0.29
N LYS A 80 -5.94 13.76 -0.78
CA LYS A 80 -4.59 14.10 -1.24
C LYS A 80 -4.60 15.05 -2.44
N ARG A 81 -5.50 14.87 -3.41
CA ARG A 81 -5.66 15.80 -4.54
C ARG A 81 -6.14 17.18 -4.10
N GLU A 82 -7.08 17.26 -3.12
CA GLU A 82 -7.49 18.53 -2.53
C GLU A 82 -6.30 19.24 -1.88
N LEU A 83 -5.49 18.53 -1.08
CA LEU A 83 -4.29 19.06 -0.46
C LEU A 83 -3.29 19.57 -1.51
N ASP A 84 -3.04 18.78 -2.55
CA ASP A 84 -2.14 19.13 -3.65
C ASP A 84 -2.59 20.43 -4.35
N SER A 85 -3.91 20.58 -4.59
CA SER A 85 -4.47 21.80 -5.19
C SER A 85 -4.31 23.05 -4.30
N VAL A 86 -4.43 22.89 -2.98
CA VAL A 86 -4.24 24.01 -2.02
C VAL A 86 -2.77 24.38 -1.86
N LEU A 87 -1.86 23.40 -1.92
CA LEU A 87 -0.42 23.66 -1.88
C LEU A 87 0.04 24.40 -3.14
N GLY A 88 -0.46 24.03 -4.32
CA GLY A 88 -0.11 24.62 -5.60
C GLY A 88 1.41 24.83 -5.73
N ASN A 89 1.82 26.02 -6.21
CA ASN A 89 3.22 26.44 -6.27
C ASN A 89 3.62 27.34 -5.08
N GLY A 90 2.86 27.30 -3.98
CA GLY A 90 3.09 28.13 -2.81
C GLY A 90 4.38 27.77 -2.07
N THR A 91 5.08 28.80 -1.58
CA THR A 91 6.31 28.64 -0.78
C THR A 91 6.04 28.58 0.73
N ASN A 92 4.79 28.79 1.16
CA ASN A 92 4.39 28.86 2.56
C ASN A 92 3.25 27.88 2.85
N LEU A 93 3.29 27.27 4.03
CA LEU A 93 2.22 26.42 4.53
C LEU A 93 1.09 27.31 5.08
N THR A 94 -0.05 27.33 4.40
CA THR A 94 -1.25 28.08 4.83
C THR A 94 -2.04 27.31 5.90
N ALA A 95 -2.91 28.02 6.65
CA ALA A 95 -3.82 27.38 7.62
C ALA A 95 -4.79 26.39 6.92
N GLU A 96 -5.20 26.68 5.70
CA GLU A 96 -6.01 25.78 4.88
C GLU A 96 -5.24 24.50 4.53
N ALA A 97 -3.99 24.61 4.07
CA ALA A 97 -3.14 23.46 3.77
C ALA A 97 -2.91 22.61 5.03
N GLN A 98 -2.68 23.23 6.20
CA GLN A 98 -2.56 22.52 7.47
C GLN A 98 -3.84 21.72 7.81
N THR A 99 -5.01 22.31 7.58
CA THR A 99 -6.31 21.62 7.75
C THR A 99 -6.41 20.41 6.85
N LYS A 100 -6.04 20.52 5.56
CA LYS A 100 -6.05 19.40 4.61
C LYS A 100 -5.05 18.30 4.97
N ILE A 101 -3.89 18.65 5.49
CA ILE A 101 -2.92 17.69 6.03
C ILE A 101 -3.56 16.87 7.16
N ASN A 102 -4.23 17.54 8.10
CA ASN A 102 -4.89 16.86 9.22
C ASN A 102 -6.02 15.93 8.74
N GLU A 103 -6.83 16.34 7.74
CA GLU A 103 -7.85 15.50 7.13
C GLU A 103 -7.23 14.22 6.52
N VAL A 104 -6.14 14.35 5.77
CA VAL A 104 -5.43 13.20 5.17
C VAL A 104 -4.85 12.30 6.26
N ALA A 105 -4.27 12.87 7.31
CA ALA A 105 -3.71 12.12 8.43
C ALA A 105 -4.79 11.31 9.18
N ALA A 106 -5.96 11.91 9.42
CA ALA A 106 -7.11 11.26 10.04
C ALA A 106 -7.61 10.07 9.21
N LEU A 107 -7.73 10.22 7.88
CA LEU A 107 -8.13 9.13 6.99
C LEU A 107 -7.10 7.99 6.98
N ARG A 108 -5.80 8.29 7.02
CA ARG A 108 -4.75 7.27 7.12
C ARG A 108 -4.86 6.47 8.42
N ALA A 109 -5.09 7.16 9.54
CA ALA A 109 -5.29 6.52 10.84
C ALA A 109 -6.53 5.60 10.83
N GLN A 110 -7.64 6.04 10.23
CA GLN A 110 -8.84 5.21 10.05
C GLN A 110 -8.57 3.99 9.17
N CYS A 111 -7.86 4.15 8.06
CA CYS A 111 -7.46 3.04 7.18
C CYS A 111 -6.60 2.02 7.94
N GLN A 112 -5.63 2.47 8.70
CA GLN A 112 -4.77 1.61 9.53
C GLN A 112 -5.58 0.85 10.60
N ALA A 113 -6.52 1.52 11.27
CA ALA A 113 -7.40 0.89 12.25
C ALA A 113 -8.29 -0.20 11.62
N GLN A 114 -8.89 0.07 10.46
CA GLN A 114 -9.68 -0.93 9.73
C GLN A 114 -8.86 -2.14 9.30
N MET A 115 -7.63 -1.91 8.83
CA MET A 115 -6.72 -2.98 8.44
C MET A 115 -6.33 -3.85 9.64
N LEU A 116 -5.99 -3.24 10.78
CA LEU A 116 -5.67 -3.97 12.01
C LEU A 116 -6.88 -4.76 12.52
N GLN A 117 -8.09 -4.21 12.44
CA GLN A 117 -9.32 -4.92 12.78
C GLN A 117 -9.54 -6.14 11.87
N HIS A 118 -9.27 -6.00 10.56
CA HIS A 118 -9.31 -7.14 9.64
C HIS A 118 -8.29 -8.22 10.02
N PHE A 119 -7.06 -7.86 10.34
CA PHE A 119 -6.04 -8.82 10.81
C PHE A 119 -6.46 -9.54 12.08
N ILE A 120 -7.09 -8.84 13.03
CA ILE A 120 -7.64 -9.45 14.24
C ILE A 120 -8.72 -10.47 13.86
N SER A 121 -9.65 -10.12 12.97
CA SER A 121 -10.71 -11.04 12.54
C SER A 121 -10.16 -12.28 11.84
N VAL A 122 -9.17 -12.12 10.97
CA VAL A 122 -8.46 -13.23 10.30
C VAL A 122 -7.73 -14.12 11.33
N SER A 123 -7.05 -13.52 12.32
CA SER A 123 -6.36 -14.29 13.36
C SER A 123 -7.31 -15.13 14.21
N GLN A 124 -8.53 -14.67 14.43
CA GLN A 124 -9.58 -15.40 15.16
C GLN A 124 -10.20 -16.54 14.35
N ALA A 125 -10.07 -16.52 13.03
CA ALA A 125 -10.51 -17.59 12.13
C ALA A 125 -9.46 -18.72 11.99
N MET A 126 -8.29 -18.56 12.61
CA MET A 126 -7.21 -19.56 12.63
C MET A 126 -7.20 -20.32 13.96
N PRO A 127 -6.55 -21.51 14.03
CA PRO A 127 -6.23 -22.13 15.31
C PRO A 127 -5.43 -21.18 16.22
N PRO A 128 -5.60 -21.24 17.55
CA PRO A 128 -5.11 -20.19 18.46
C PRO A 128 -3.63 -19.85 18.32
N GLU A 129 -2.75 -20.82 18.14
CA GLU A 129 -1.31 -20.57 18.03
C GLU A 129 -0.93 -19.97 16.67
N GLN A 130 -1.56 -20.44 15.58
CA GLN A 130 -1.38 -19.85 14.25
C GLN A 130 -1.90 -18.42 14.19
N GLY A 131 -3.09 -18.17 14.78
CA GLY A 131 -3.69 -16.85 14.85
C GLY A 131 -2.82 -15.84 15.61
N LYS A 132 -2.23 -16.24 16.75
CA LYS A 132 -1.28 -15.41 17.50
C LYS A 132 -0.05 -15.06 16.66
N ARG A 133 0.56 -16.07 16.01
CA ARG A 133 1.74 -15.88 15.15
C ARG A 133 1.42 -14.98 13.95
N TYR A 134 0.29 -15.20 13.28
CA TYR A 134 -0.18 -14.35 12.18
C TYR A 134 -0.35 -12.90 12.62
N LEU A 135 -1.08 -12.67 13.72
CA LEU A 135 -1.34 -11.30 14.20
C LEU A 135 -0.07 -10.58 14.63
N ALA A 136 0.88 -11.28 15.25
CA ALA A 136 2.18 -10.71 15.61
C ALA A 136 2.95 -10.26 14.36
N GLU A 137 2.99 -11.09 13.30
CA GLU A 137 3.66 -10.76 12.05
C GLU A 137 2.98 -9.59 11.32
N MET A 138 1.65 -9.59 11.24
CA MET A 138 0.91 -8.48 10.60
C MET A 138 1.10 -7.15 11.34
N LYS A 139 1.14 -7.16 12.68
CA LYS A 139 1.46 -5.98 13.48
C LYS A 139 2.89 -5.50 13.23
N ARG A 140 3.86 -6.40 13.20
CA ARG A 140 5.26 -6.07 12.90
C ARG A 140 5.40 -5.39 11.54
N LEU A 141 4.76 -5.94 10.50
CA LEU A 141 4.81 -5.37 9.14
C LEU A 141 4.08 -4.03 9.02
N THR A 142 3.03 -3.82 9.81
CA THR A 142 2.19 -2.62 9.72
C THR A 142 2.68 -1.46 10.60
N LEU A 143 3.22 -1.77 11.77
CA LEU A 143 3.64 -0.78 12.78
C LEU A 143 5.15 -0.62 12.82
N GLY A 144 5.92 -1.67 12.52
CA GLY A 144 7.38 -1.67 12.62
C GLY A 144 8.11 -0.81 11.60
N THR A 145 7.45 -0.36 10.53
CA THR A 145 8.04 0.57 9.55
C THR A 145 8.35 1.96 10.14
N ASN A 146 7.75 2.31 11.27
CA ASN A 146 8.01 3.58 11.95
C ASN A 146 9.29 3.55 12.81
N GLU A 147 9.68 2.39 13.33
CA GLU A 147 10.89 2.26 14.16
C GLU A 147 12.19 2.56 13.39
N LEU A 148 12.22 2.28 12.07
CA LEU A 148 13.37 2.59 11.23
C LEU A 148 13.55 4.11 11.01
N MET A 149 12.47 4.90 11.08
CA MET A 149 12.53 6.36 10.97
C MET A 149 12.87 7.02 12.29
N GLU A 150 12.47 6.46 13.43
CA GLU A 150 12.85 6.97 14.76
C GLU A 150 14.33 6.76 15.08
N GLN A 151 14.94 5.68 14.57
CA GLN A 151 16.37 5.41 14.76
C GLN A 151 17.28 6.28 13.87
N SER A 152 16.72 7.02 12.90
CA SER A 152 17.48 7.88 11.97
C SER A 152 17.43 9.38 12.36
N MET A 153 16.76 9.75 13.44
CA MET A 153 16.73 11.10 14.01
C MET A 153 17.57 11.20 15.28
#